data_3f6eb3bd5c3d044e9da612506a9301af
#
_entry.id   3f6eb3bd5c3d044e9da612506a9301af
#
_cell.length_a   1.000
_cell.length_b   1.000
_cell.length_c   1.000
_cell.angle_alpha   90.00
_cell.angle_beta   90.00
_cell.angle_gamma   90.00
#
_symmetry.space_group_name_H-M   'P 1'
#
loop_
_entity.id
_entity.type
_entity.pdbx_description
1 polymer ?
#
loop_
_entity_poly.entity_id
_entity_poly.type
_entity_poly.pdbx_seq_one_letter_code
_entity_poly.pdbx_strand_id
1 'polypeptide(L)'
;MKLLKQGMCGEDVKFLQSELARVGHNIKADGHFGPGTLNAVKAFQKKHNLGADGVVGNGTWEVLLFDGRPAHEHLTDEDFCIAAKLIDCEPAALKAVQKVETGGRGGFFAPSKPAILFEGHVFWSQLKQRRINPERFAAANPGILYPRWSKAHYKGGLAEYARLEQARKINVDAANASASWGMFQIMGFHYALCGYKSVSQFVAFMSQSERNQLIVFCRFIRKSAGMLPALQAKNWASFARLYNGSGYAENQYDKKLLNAYRTFAAK
;
A
#
# COMPACT_ATOMS: atom_id res chain seq x y z
N MET A 1 3.12 9.83 -11.85
CA MET A 1 2.32 10.98 -12.40
C MET A 1 3.02 12.29 -12.08
N LYS A 2 2.97 13.25 -13.03
CA LYS A 2 3.52 14.60 -12.83
C LYS A 2 2.64 15.45 -11.91
N LEU A 3 3.27 16.36 -11.18
CA LEU A 3 2.56 17.43 -10.48
C LEU A 3 2.02 18.41 -11.50
N LEU A 4 0.72 18.75 -11.47
CA LEU A 4 0.09 19.70 -12.34
C LEU A 4 -0.52 20.87 -11.56
N LYS A 5 -0.44 22.07 -12.14
CA LYS A 5 -1.00 23.30 -11.57
C LYS A 5 -1.37 24.28 -12.68
N GLN A 6 -2.09 25.32 -12.33
CA GLN A 6 -2.50 26.38 -13.26
C GLN A 6 -1.30 26.95 -14.02
N GLY A 7 -1.50 27.20 -15.29
CA GLY A 7 -0.50 27.69 -16.25
C GLY A 7 0.25 26.59 -17.00
N MET A 8 0.12 25.32 -16.60
CA MET A 8 0.74 24.20 -17.33
C MET A 8 -0.11 23.77 -18.52
N CYS A 9 0.55 23.17 -19.53
CA CYS A 9 -0.08 22.68 -20.75
C CYS A 9 0.48 21.31 -21.14
N GLY A 10 -0.25 20.61 -22.01
CA GLY A 10 0.20 19.37 -22.66
C GLY A 10 -0.69 18.17 -22.35
N GLU A 11 -0.24 16.98 -22.77
CA GLU A 11 -1.02 15.73 -22.69
C GLU A 11 -1.35 15.31 -21.24
N ASP A 12 -0.47 15.57 -20.27
CA ASP A 12 -0.76 15.30 -18.87
C ASP A 12 -1.95 16.14 -18.35
N VAL A 13 -2.06 17.41 -18.80
CA VAL A 13 -3.19 18.30 -18.48
C VAL A 13 -4.47 17.82 -19.16
N LYS A 14 -4.37 17.45 -20.43
CA LYS A 14 -5.49 16.89 -21.20
C LYS A 14 -6.02 15.62 -20.56
N PHE A 15 -5.13 14.73 -20.11
CA PHE A 15 -5.49 13.52 -19.35
C PHE A 15 -6.19 13.87 -18.02
N LEU A 16 -5.67 14.84 -17.26
CA LEU A 16 -6.32 15.33 -16.03
C LEU A 16 -7.75 15.80 -16.31
N GLN A 17 -7.93 16.61 -17.35
CA GLN A 17 -9.25 17.14 -17.72
C GLN A 17 -10.21 16.03 -18.13
N SER A 18 -9.74 15.02 -18.86
CA SER A 18 -10.54 13.83 -19.21
C SER A 18 -10.98 13.05 -17.98
N GLU A 19 -10.10 12.86 -16.99
CA GLU A 19 -10.44 12.18 -15.76
C GLU A 19 -11.41 13.01 -14.88
N LEU A 20 -11.24 14.35 -14.83
CA LEU A 20 -12.21 15.23 -14.16
C LEU A 20 -13.59 15.17 -14.82
N ALA A 21 -13.63 15.15 -16.16
CA ALA A 21 -14.90 14.98 -16.90
C ALA A 21 -15.55 13.62 -16.61
N ARG A 22 -14.75 12.54 -16.53
CA ARG A 22 -15.24 11.19 -16.19
C ARG A 22 -15.94 11.15 -14.82
N VAL A 23 -15.45 11.93 -13.84
CA VAL A 23 -16.06 11.99 -12.49
C VAL A 23 -17.11 13.10 -12.36
N GLY A 24 -17.59 13.63 -13.47
CA GLY A 24 -18.78 14.49 -13.53
C GLY A 24 -18.49 16.00 -13.51
N HIS A 25 -17.23 16.44 -13.69
CA HIS A 25 -16.97 17.87 -13.86
C HIS A 25 -17.19 18.30 -15.31
N ASN A 26 -17.94 19.42 -15.52
CA ASN A 26 -18.15 19.98 -16.86
C ASN A 26 -16.91 20.75 -17.32
N ILE A 27 -15.99 20.05 -17.97
CA ILE A 27 -14.72 20.59 -18.46
C ILE A 27 -14.34 19.98 -19.81
N LYS A 28 -13.77 20.79 -20.68
CA LYS A 28 -13.19 20.34 -21.96
C LYS A 28 -11.74 19.92 -21.77
N ALA A 29 -11.35 18.81 -22.37
CA ALA A 29 -9.97 18.33 -22.37
C ALA A 29 -9.17 18.99 -23.51
N ASP A 30 -8.80 20.25 -23.31
CA ASP A 30 -8.06 21.08 -24.28
C ASP A 30 -6.54 21.09 -24.06
N GLY A 31 -6.09 20.49 -22.97
CA GLY A 31 -4.68 20.42 -22.60
C GLY A 31 -4.12 21.70 -21.96
N HIS A 32 -4.97 22.68 -21.60
CA HIS A 32 -4.56 23.92 -20.95
C HIS A 32 -5.10 23.98 -19.50
N PHE A 33 -4.22 24.07 -18.52
CA PHE A 33 -4.62 24.22 -17.13
C PHE A 33 -4.98 25.68 -16.83
N GLY A 34 -6.12 26.12 -17.37
CA GLY A 34 -6.67 27.45 -17.17
C GLY A 34 -7.54 27.54 -15.91
N PRO A 35 -8.25 28.69 -15.70
CA PRO A 35 -9.15 28.90 -14.56
C PRO A 35 -10.25 27.84 -14.46
N GLY A 36 -10.79 27.36 -15.58
CA GLY A 36 -11.80 26.29 -15.59
C GLY A 36 -11.29 24.98 -14.99
N THR A 37 -10.07 24.57 -15.40
CA THR A 37 -9.40 23.38 -14.84
C THR A 37 -9.09 23.57 -13.36
N LEU A 38 -8.60 24.75 -12.96
CA LEU A 38 -8.34 25.07 -11.56
C LEU A 38 -9.60 24.91 -10.68
N ASN A 39 -10.72 25.47 -11.15
CA ASN A 39 -11.99 25.40 -10.42
C ASN A 39 -12.48 23.94 -10.30
N ALA A 40 -12.39 23.16 -11.36
CA ALA A 40 -12.75 21.74 -11.34
C ALA A 40 -11.86 20.94 -10.38
N VAL A 41 -10.55 21.16 -10.38
CA VAL A 41 -9.62 20.54 -9.44
C VAL A 41 -9.96 20.88 -7.99
N LYS A 42 -10.15 22.16 -7.67
CA LYS A 42 -10.51 22.60 -6.33
C LYS A 42 -11.86 22.02 -5.86
N ALA A 43 -12.87 21.99 -6.73
CA ALA A 43 -14.15 21.38 -6.46
C ALA A 43 -14.02 19.87 -6.16
N PHE A 44 -13.24 19.15 -6.99
CA PHE A 44 -12.94 17.75 -6.78
C PHE A 44 -12.22 17.53 -5.43
N GLN A 45 -11.15 18.28 -5.16
CA GLN A 45 -10.40 18.19 -3.92
C GLN A 45 -11.29 18.41 -2.69
N LYS A 46 -12.15 19.45 -2.73
CA LYS A 46 -13.10 19.74 -1.66
C LYS A 46 -14.10 18.60 -1.43
N LYS A 47 -14.69 18.07 -2.51
CA LYS A 47 -15.63 16.93 -2.48
C LYS A 47 -15.01 15.70 -1.77
N HIS A 48 -13.71 15.46 -1.98
CA HIS A 48 -13.00 14.30 -1.45
C HIS A 48 -12.18 14.60 -0.18
N ASN A 49 -12.44 15.72 0.52
CA ASN A 49 -11.74 16.13 1.74
C ASN A 49 -10.20 16.21 1.57
N LEU A 50 -9.72 16.55 0.38
CA LEU A 50 -8.35 16.88 0.10
C LEU A 50 -8.10 18.38 0.34
N GLY A 51 -6.83 18.78 0.51
CA GLY A 51 -6.48 20.20 0.52
C GLY A 51 -6.85 20.83 -0.82
N ALA A 52 -7.80 21.79 -0.82
CA ALA A 52 -8.34 22.40 -2.04
C ALA A 52 -7.43 23.54 -2.55
N ASP A 53 -6.16 23.22 -2.79
CA ASP A 53 -5.13 24.16 -3.25
C ASP A 53 -5.10 24.35 -4.79
N GLY A 54 -5.77 23.46 -5.52
CA GLY A 54 -5.78 23.46 -6.98
C GLY A 54 -4.52 22.87 -7.60
N VAL A 55 -3.66 22.22 -6.79
CA VAL A 55 -2.47 21.52 -7.27
C VAL A 55 -2.73 20.01 -7.31
N VAL A 56 -2.54 19.42 -8.49
CA VAL A 56 -2.75 17.98 -8.67
C VAL A 56 -1.47 17.23 -8.37
N GLY A 57 -1.26 16.93 -7.11
CA GLY A 57 -0.18 16.06 -6.64
C GLY A 57 -0.62 14.59 -6.55
N ASN A 58 0.27 13.74 -6.01
CA ASN A 58 0.02 12.29 -5.91
C ASN A 58 -1.29 11.94 -5.20
N GLY A 59 -1.65 12.65 -4.12
CA GLY A 59 -2.90 12.40 -3.39
C GLY A 59 -4.14 12.71 -4.22
N THR A 60 -4.13 13.81 -4.98
CA THR A 60 -5.24 14.16 -5.87
C THR A 60 -5.36 13.16 -7.02
N TRP A 61 -4.23 12.81 -7.66
CA TRP A 61 -4.20 11.79 -8.71
C TRP A 61 -4.73 10.44 -8.23
N GLU A 62 -4.31 10.00 -7.07
CA GLU A 62 -4.73 8.71 -6.51
C GLU A 62 -6.25 8.65 -6.31
N VAL A 63 -6.83 9.67 -5.70
CA VAL A 63 -8.29 9.71 -5.50
C VAL A 63 -9.01 9.83 -6.85
N LEU A 64 -8.57 10.71 -7.74
CA LEU A 64 -9.22 10.96 -9.03
C LEU A 64 -9.25 9.71 -9.92
N LEU A 65 -8.14 8.98 -9.99
CA LEU A 65 -8.04 7.83 -10.89
C LEU A 65 -8.88 6.64 -10.44
N PHE A 66 -9.17 6.52 -9.14
CA PHE A 66 -10.02 5.45 -8.63
C PHE A 66 -11.47 5.88 -8.35
N ASP A 67 -11.77 7.19 -8.31
CA ASP A 67 -13.11 7.70 -8.07
C ASP A 67 -14.12 7.20 -9.12
N GLY A 68 -15.30 6.77 -8.66
CA GLY A 68 -16.37 6.27 -9.51
C GLY A 68 -16.09 4.94 -10.23
N ARG A 69 -14.93 4.31 -10.04
CA ARG A 69 -14.65 2.98 -10.59
C ARG A 69 -15.16 1.90 -9.65
N PRO A 70 -15.85 0.86 -10.17
CA PRO A 70 -16.37 -0.21 -9.33
C PRO A 70 -15.26 -0.88 -8.54
N ALA A 71 -15.53 -1.18 -7.28
CA ALA A 71 -14.67 -2.03 -6.46
C ALA A 71 -15.02 -3.48 -6.75
N HIS A 72 -14.00 -4.27 -7.10
CA HIS A 72 -14.11 -5.72 -7.28
C HIS A 72 -13.58 -6.44 -6.04
N GLU A 73 -14.00 -7.69 -5.82
CA GLU A 73 -13.49 -8.52 -4.73
C GLU A 73 -11.98 -8.72 -4.85
N HIS A 74 -11.51 -8.97 -6.07
CA HIS A 74 -10.10 -9.13 -6.40
C HIS A 74 -9.59 -8.01 -7.31
N LEU A 75 -8.27 -7.80 -7.32
CA LEU A 75 -7.63 -6.85 -8.22
C LEU A 75 -7.86 -7.23 -9.68
N THR A 76 -8.21 -6.24 -10.46
CA THR A 76 -8.36 -6.33 -11.92
C THR A 76 -7.11 -5.81 -12.63
N ASP A 77 -7.01 -6.11 -13.92
CA ASP A 77 -5.96 -5.55 -14.78
C ASP A 77 -6.02 -4.01 -14.84
N GLU A 78 -7.22 -3.44 -14.77
CA GLU A 78 -7.41 -1.99 -14.69
C GLU A 78 -6.81 -1.40 -13.42
N ASP A 79 -6.98 -2.04 -12.26
CA ASP A 79 -6.39 -1.59 -11.00
C ASP A 79 -4.86 -1.54 -11.08
N PHE A 80 -4.24 -2.55 -11.69
CA PHE A 80 -2.79 -2.58 -11.91
C PHE A 80 -2.33 -1.51 -12.90
N CYS A 81 -3.08 -1.26 -13.98
CA CYS A 81 -2.76 -0.22 -14.95
C CYS A 81 -2.83 1.18 -14.31
N ILE A 82 -3.84 1.45 -13.48
CA ILE A 82 -3.99 2.70 -12.75
C ILE A 82 -2.86 2.87 -11.73
N ALA A 83 -2.61 1.85 -10.91
CA ALA A 83 -1.55 1.87 -9.91
C ALA A 83 -0.16 2.08 -10.55
N ALA A 84 0.09 1.43 -11.68
CA ALA A 84 1.33 1.58 -12.44
C ALA A 84 1.51 3.02 -12.94
N LYS A 85 0.45 3.65 -13.47
CA LYS A 85 0.49 5.07 -13.84
C LYS A 85 0.81 5.98 -12.66
N LEU A 86 0.22 5.72 -11.47
CA LEU A 86 0.46 6.52 -10.26
C LEU A 86 1.94 6.59 -9.87
N ILE A 87 2.68 5.51 -10.03
CA ILE A 87 4.08 5.40 -9.61
C ILE A 87 5.07 5.32 -10.78
N ASP A 88 4.57 5.50 -12.00
CA ASP A 88 5.39 5.54 -13.22
C ASP A 88 6.21 4.25 -13.42
N CYS A 89 5.52 3.11 -13.38
CA CYS A 89 6.12 1.79 -13.64
C CYS A 89 5.24 0.96 -14.59
N GLU A 90 5.72 -0.21 -14.97
CA GLU A 90 4.95 -1.14 -15.80
C GLU A 90 3.94 -1.93 -14.96
N PRO A 91 2.68 -2.13 -15.43
CA PRO A 91 1.70 -2.98 -14.73
C PRO A 91 2.22 -4.39 -14.44
N ALA A 92 3.00 -4.96 -15.37
CA ALA A 92 3.64 -6.27 -15.22
C ALA A 92 4.57 -6.36 -14.01
N ALA A 93 5.26 -5.25 -13.66
CA ALA A 93 6.12 -5.20 -12.49
C ALA A 93 5.32 -5.29 -11.18
N LEU A 94 4.19 -4.58 -11.08
CA LEU A 94 3.30 -4.67 -9.91
C LEU A 94 2.65 -6.05 -9.78
N LYS A 95 2.19 -6.63 -10.90
CA LYS A 95 1.64 -7.99 -10.94
C LYS A 95 2.67 -9.03 -10.50
N ALA A 96 3.95 -8.85 -10.90
CA ALA A 96 5.03 -9.73 -10.49
C ALA A 96 5.25 -9.72 -8.98
N VAL A 97 5.29 -8.53 -8.37
CA VAL A 97 5.41 -8.40 -6.91
C VAL A 97 4.23 -9.06 -6.21
N GLN A 98 3.00 -8.75 -6.63
CA GLN A 98 1.79 -9.34 -6.08
C GLN A 98 1.83 -10.88 -6.16
N LYS A 99 2.18 -11.44 -7.32
CA LYS A 99 2.26 -12.89 -7.53
C LYS A 99 3.27 -13.55 -6.60
N VAL A 100 4.44 -12.94 -6.41
CA VAL A 100 5.51 -13.51 -5.58
C VAL A 100 5.15 -13.43 -4.09
N GLU A 101 4.58 -12.29 -3.62
CA GLU A 101 4.22 -12.10 -2.21
C GLU A 101 3.04 -12.97 -1.78
N THR A 102 2.05 -13.15 -2.64
CA THR A 102 0.83 -13.91 -2.30
C THR A 102 0.91 -15.39 -2.67
N GLY A 103 1.86 -15.79 -3.50
CA GLY A 103 1.80 -17.10 -4.15
C GLY A 103 0.54 -17.28 -5.02
N GLY A 104 -0.10 -16.17 -5.41
CA GLY A 104 -1.36 -16.16 -6.17
C GLY A 104 -2.62 -16.23 -5.31
N ARG A 105 -2.50 -16.17 -3.97
CA ARG A 105 -3.63 -16.01 -3.05
C ARG A 105 -4.06 -14.56 -2.98
N GLY A 106 -5.32 -14.31 -2.60
CA GLY A 106 -5.84 -12.96 -2.40
C GLY A 106 -5.26 -12.25 -1.16
N GLY A 107 -5.62 -11.00 -0.98
CA GLY A 107 -5.20 -10.17 0.14
C GLY A 107 -6.02 -10.33 1.41
N PHE A 108 -6.98 -11.26 1.45
CA PHE A 108 -7.88 -11.48 2.58
C PHE A 108 -7.94 -12.96 2.97
N PHE A 109 -8.03 -13.22 4.27
CA PHE A 109 -8.33 -14.56 4.80
C PHE A 109 -9.84 -14.81 4.94
N ALA A 110 -10.63 -13.74 5.13
CA ALA A 110 -12.09 -13.74 5.19
C ALA A 110 -12.59 -12.31 4.94
N PRO A 111 -13.90 -12.07 4.71
CA PRO A 111 -14.46 -10.73 4.55
C PRO A 111 -13.97 -9.77 5.64
N SER A 112 -13.45 -8.62 5.25
CA SER A 112 -12.87 -7.58 6.13
C SER A 112 -11.72 -8.04 7.03
N LYS A 113 -11.14 -9.21 6.76
CA LYS A 113 -9.94 -9.74 7.46
C LYS A 113 -8.78 -9.86 6.48
N PRO A 114 -7.97 -8.81 6.29
CA PRO A 114 -6.75 -8.88 5.49
C PRO A 114 -5.87 -10.06 5.87
N ALA A 115 -5.09 -10.59 4.94
CA ALA A 115 -4.02 -11.52 5.28
C ALA A 115 -3.03 -10.84 6.21
N ILE A 116 -2.74 -11.46 7.36
CA ILE A 116 -1.82 -10.92 8.37
C ILE A 116 -0.78 -11.95 8.80
N LEU A 117 0.36 -11.45 9.27
CA LEU A 117 1.31 -12.20 10.09
C LEU A 117 1.66 -11.34 11.30
N PHE A 118 1.35 -11.83 12.50
CA PHE A 118 1.64 -11.13 13.74
C PHE A 118 3.04 -11.46 14.27
N GLU A 119 3.83 -10.42 14.53
CA GLU A 119 5.24 -10.51 14.92
C GLU A 119 5.44 -10.16 16.41
N GLY A 120 5.55 -11.17 17.27
CA GLY A 120 5.65 -10.96 18.71
C GLY A 120 6.93 -10.22 19.16
N HIS A 121 8.05 -10.37 18.43
CA HIS A 121 9.27 -9.61 18.71
C HIS A 121 9.13 -8.13 18.30
N VAL A 122 8.35 -7.84 17.26
CA VAL A 122 7.99 -6.46 16.89
C VAL A 122 7.06 -5.90 17.95
N PHE A 123 6.10 -6.69 18.45
CA PHE A 123 5.20 -6.26 19.53
C PHE A 123 5.97 -5.87 20.80
N TRP A 124 7.00 -6.65 21.16
CA TRP A 124 7.92 -6.29 22.22
C TRP A 124 8.54 -4.91 22.01
N SER A 125 9.06 -4.65 20.82
CA SER A 125 9.67 -3.37 20.46
C SER A 125 8.66 -2.23 20.43
N GLN A 126 7.45 -2.47 19.91
CA GLN A 126 6.39 -1.47 19.82
C GLN A 126 5.84 -1.07 21.19
N LEU A 127 5.79 -1.98 22.16
CA LEU A 127 5.47 -1.67 23.56
C LEU A 127 6.54 -0.77 24.18
N LYS A 128 7.83 -1.11 24.02
CA LYS A 128 8.94 -0.29 24.51
C LYS A 128 8.91 1.14 23.96
N GLN A 129 8.68 1.31 22.66
CA GLN A 129 8.55 2.62 22.02
C GLN A 129 7.42 3.47 22.65
N ARG A 130 6.39 2.83 23.18
CA ARG A 130 5.25 3.45 23.87
C ARG A 130 5.46 3.56 25.39
N ARG A 131 6.68 3.30 25.89
CA ARG A 131 7.05 3.32 27.32
C ARG A 131 6.24 2.30 28.16
N ILE A 132 5.80 1.21 27.53
CA ILE A 132 5.15 0.07 28.20
C ILE A 132 6.21 -1.01 28.37
N ASN A 133 6.45 -1.45 29.62
CA ASN A 133 7.42 -2.53 29.87
C ASN A 133 6.82 -3.90 29.45
N PRO A 134 7.35 -4.54 28.38
CA PRO A 134 6.81 -5.81 27.89
C PRO A 134 7.05 -6.98 28.85
N GLU A 135 8.06 -6.95 29.69
CA GLU A 135 8.39 -8.02 30.63
C GLU A 135 7.23 -8.30 31.59
N ARG A 136 6.45 -7.27 31.94
CA ARG A 136 5.28 -7.40 32.83
C ARG A 136 4.19 -8.33 32.27
N PHE A 137 4.18 -8.55 30.97
CA PHE A 137 3.16 -9.32 30.25
C PHE A 137 3.71 -10.60 29.65
N ALA A 138 5.05 -10.73 29.50
CA ALA A 138 5.68 -11.80 28.73
C ALA A 138 5.40 -13.19 29.29
N ALA A 139 5.50 -13.37 30.60
CA ALA A 139 5.29 -14.67 31.26
C ALA A 139 3.87 -15.22 31.00
N ALA A 140 2.85 -14.36 31.00
CA ALA A 140 1.46 -14.75 30.73
C ALA A 140 1.14 -14.84 29.21
N ASN A 141 2.03 -14.40 28.35
CA ASN A 141 1.77 -14.27 26.91
C ASN A 141 2.94 -14.78 26.03
N PRO A 142 3.51 -15.97 26.26
CA PRO A 142 4.72 -16.44 25.57
C PRO A 142 4.52 -16.63 24.07
N GLY A 143 3.29 -16.87 23.61
CA GLY A 143 2.97 -17.06 22.19
C GLY A 143 2.86 -15.79 21.36
N ILE A 144 2.80 -14.60 22.01
CA ILE A 144 2.62 -13.32 21.32
C ILE A 144 3.63 -12.25 21.73
N LEU A 145 4.41 -12.46 22.78
CA LEU A 145 5.31 -11.43 23.32
C LEU A 145 6.66 -12.05 23.72
N TYR A 146 7.66 -11.83 22.87
CA TYR A 146 9.01 -12.35 23.04
C TYR A 146 10.04 -11.37 22.44
N PRO A 147 11.28 -11.29 23.00
CA PRO A 147 12.24 -10.24 22.62
C PRO A 147 13.02 -10.52 21.33
N ARG A 148 13.06 -11.78 20.85
CA ARG A 148 13.84 -12.19 19.68
C ARG A 148 12.93 -12.82 18.63
N TRP A 149 13.25 -12.63 17.35
CA TRP A 149 12.52 -13.25 16.25
C TRP A 149 12.46 -14.78 16.38
N SER A 150 11.27 -15.35 16.15
CA SER A 150 11.04 -16.80 16.15
C SER A 150 9.83 -17.15 15.30
N LYS A 151 9.95 -18.21 14.49
CA LYS A 151 8.83 -18.80 13.74
C LYS A 151 7.96 -19.73 14.59
N ALA A 152 8.41 -20.15 15.77
CA ALA A 152 7.77 -21.18 16.60
C ALA A 152 6.30 -20.84 16.97
N HIS A 153 5.96 -19.56 16.96
CA HIS A 153 4.64 -19.07 17.38
C HIS A 153 3.68 -18.77 16.23
N TYR A 154 4.12 -18.86 14.97
CA TYR A 154 3.25 -18.62 13.83
C TYR A 154 2.19 -19.70 13.70
N LYS A 155 0.95 -19.29 13.46
CA LYS A 155 -0.19 -20.19 13.30
C LYS A 155 -0.68 -20.22 11.85
N GLY A 156 -0.42 -19.14 11.11
CA GLY A 156 -0.86 -18.95 9.72
C GLY A 156 -2.36 -18.74 9.56
N GLY A 157 -2.75 -18.12 8.46
CA GLY A 157 -4.15 -17.91 8.12
C GLY A 157 -4.94 -17.16 9.20
N LEU A 158 -6.22 -17.49 9.33
CA LEU A 158 -7.12 -16.86 10.32
C LEU A 158 -6.66 -17.02 11.78
N ALA A 159 -5.85 -18.03 12.08
CA ALA A 159 -5.36 -18.24 13.46
C ALA A 159 -4.39 -17.13 13.92
N GLU A 160 -3.80 -16.36 12.98
CA GLU A 160 -3.00 -15.16 13.34
C GLU A 160 -3.86 -14.07 13.98
N TYR A 161 -5.16 -13.99 13.64
CA TYR A 161 -6.07 -13.04 14.28
C TYR A 161 -6.27 -13.34 15.77
N ALA A 162 -6.28 -14.59 16.18
CA ALA A 162 -6.36 -14.93 17.61
C ALA A 162 -5.14 -14.38 18.37
N ARG A 163 -3.95 -14.46 17.79
CA ARG A 163 -2.72 -13.87 18.34
C ARG A 163 -2.79 -12.35 18.38
N LEU A 164 -3.24 -11.72 17.31
CA LEU A 164 -3.42 -10.28 17.23
C LEU A 164 -4.43 -9.78 18.28
N GLU A 165 -5.58 -10.44 18.43
CA GLU A 165 -6.59 -10.06 19.41
C GLU A 165 -6.09 -10.21 20.85
N GLN A 166 -5.30 -11.23 21.14
CA GLN A 166 -4.65 -11.37 22.43
C GLN A 166 -3.67 -10.21 22.69
N ALA A 167 -2.88 -9.80 21.68
CA ALA A 167 -1.99 -8.66 21.79
C ALA A 167 -2.74 -7.32 21.93
N ARG A 168 -3.88 -7.16 21.26
CA ARG A 168 -4.75 -5.98 21.38
C ARG A 168 -5.28 -5.74 22.79
N LYS A 169 -5.48 -6.80 23.57
CA LYS A 169 -5.86 -6.67 24.99
C LYS A 169 -4.78 -6.00 25.85
N ILE A 170 -3.51 -6.04 25.42
CA ILE A 170 -2.42 -5.33 26.08
C ILE A 170 -2.32 -3.91 25.57
N ASN A 171 -2.23 -3.72 24.25
CA ASN A 171 -2.23 -2.41 23.61
C ASN A 171 -2.60 -2.51 22.13
N VAL A 172 -3.70 -1.87 21.74
CA VAL A 172 -4.27 -1.96 20.39
C VAL A 172 -3.31 -1.42 19.34
N ASP A 173 -2.73 -0.24 19.55
CA ASP A 173 -1.86 0.40 18.57
C ASP A 173 -0.53 -0.33 18.40
N ALA A 174 0.06 -0.79 19.51
CA ALA A 174 1.27 -1.60 19.45
C ALA A 174 1.02 -2.93 18.73
N ALA A 175 -0.11 -3.60 19.01
CA ALA A 175 -0.49 -4.85 18.37
C ALA A 175 -0.69 -4.67 16.87
N ASN A 176 -1.49 -3.68 16.45
CA ASN A 176 -1.72 -3.37 15.05
C ASN A 176 -0.43 -2.98 14.30
N ALA A 177 0.46 -2.23 14.96
CA ALA A 177 1.76 -1.87 14.41
C ALA A 177 2.68 -3.08 14.22
N SER A 178 2.45 -4.17 14.96
CA SER A 178 3.30 -5.36 15.00
C SER A 178 2.83 -6.49 14.08
N ALA A 179 1.78 -6.30 13.33
CA ALA A 179 1.38 -7.21 12.27
C ALA A 179 1.76 -6.64 10.90
N SER A 180 2.09 -7.53 9.97
CA SER A 180 2.06 -7.23 8.54
C SER A 180 0.64 -7.39 8.01
N TRP A 181 0.25 -6.58 7.01
CA TRP A 181 -1.12 -6.45 6.57
C TRP A 181 -1.28 -6.61 5.07
N GLY A 182 -2.30 -7.36 4.67
CA GLY A 182 -2.81 -7.47 3.32
C GLY A 182 -1.90 -8.22 2.35
N MET A 183 -2.20 -8.11 1.09
CA MET A 183 -1.56 -8.79 -0.03
C MET A 183 -0.04 -8.59 -0.09
N PHE A 184 0.41 -7.41 0.27
CA PHE A 184 1.82 -7.01 0.20
C PHE A 184 2.54 -7.09 1.54
N GLN A 185 1.92 -7.61 2.58
CA GLN A 185 2.51 -7.84 3.90
C GLN A 185 3.25 -6.62 4.48
N ILE A 186 2.65 -5.42 4.34
CA ILE A 186 3.25 -4.19 4.86
C ILE A 186 3.05 -4.12 6.36
N MET A 187 4.15 -3.96 7.11
CA MET A 187 4.10 -3.83 8.56
C MET A 187 3.31 -2.61 9.01
N GLY A 188 2.43 -2.81 10.01
CA GLY A 188 1.55 -1.75 10.51
C GLY A 188 2.30 -0.53 11.05
N PHE A 189 3.53 -0.67 11.57
CA PHE A 189 4.34 0.46 12.03
C PHE A 189 4.74 1.43 10.90
N HIS A 190 4.58 1.04 9.63
CA HIS A 190 4.79 1.93 8.48
C HIS A 190 3.57 2.83 8.16
N TYR A 191 2.54 2.84 8.99
CA TYR A 191 1.33 3.62 8.74
C TYR A 191 1.60 5.09 8.40
N ALA A 192 2.50 5.75 9.15
CA ALA A 192 2.84 7.15 8.92
C ALA A 192 3.58 7.35 7.57
N LEU A 193 4.48 6.43 7.19
CA LEU A 193 5.14 6.42 5.90
C LEU A 193 4.13 6.29 4.75
N CYS A 194 3.07 5.50 4.96
CA CYS A 194 1.98 5.33 4.00
C CYS A 194 0.95 6.48 4.02
N GLY A 195 1.18 7.54 4.85
CA GLY A 195 0.37 8.75 4.87
C GLY A 195 -0.84 8.72 5.81
N TYR A 196 -0.88 7.80 6.76
CA TYR A 196 -1.95 7.71 7.77
C TYR A 196 -1.56 8.39 9.08
N LYS A 197 -2.53 8.99 9.77
CA LYS A 197 -2.31 9.65 11.07
C LYS A 197 -2.23 8.65 12.23
N SER A 198 -2.81 7.46 12.08
CA SER A 198 -2.76 6.39 13.08
C SER A 198 -2.68 5.01 12.41
N VAL A 199 -2.16 4.03 13.14
CA VAL A 199 -2.17 2.63 12.69
C VAL A 199 -3.60 2.10 12.54
N SER A 200 -4.56 2.58 13.34
CA SER A 200 -5.96 2.19 13.22
C SER A 200 -6.58 2.66 11.90
N GLN A 201 -6.27 3.88 11.42
CA GLN A 201 -6.68 4.33 10.09
C GLN A 201 -6.08 3.48 8.97
N PHE A 202 -4.80 3.14 9.08
CA PHE A 202 -4.12 2.25 8.14
C PHE A 202 -4.82 0.89 8.08
N VAL A 203 -5.07 0.25 9.22
CA VAL A 203 -5.75 -1.05 9.30
C VAL A 203 -7.16 -0.99 8.73
N ALA A 204 -7.94 0.04 9.09
CA ALA A 204 -9.29 0.23 8.56
C ALA A 204 -9.29 0.33 7.02
N PHE A 205 -8.34 1.07 6.44
CA PHE A 205 -8.22 1.21 4.99
C PHE A 205 -7.79 -0.11 4.31
N MET A 206 -6.81 -0.81 4.89
CA MET A 206 -6.34 -2.12 4.41
C MET A 206 -7.43 -3.20 4.45
N SER A 207 -8.42 -3.05 5.34
CA SER A 207 -9.50 -4.03 5.57
C SER A 207 -10.70 -3.86 4.62
N GLN A 208 -10.71 -2.86 3.74
CA GLN A 208 -11.83 -2.58 2.86
C GLN A 208 -11.78 -3.32 1.53
N SER A 209 -10.61 -3.36 0.86
CA SER A 209 -10.47 -3.98 -0.46
C SER A 209 -9.01 -4.28 -0.82
N GLU A 210 -8.82 -5.20 -1.77
CA GLU A 210 -7.49 -5.45 -2.36
C GLU A 210 -6.94 -4.22 -3.10
N ARG A 211 -7.81 -3.40 -3.71
CA ARG A 211 -7.43 -2.11 -4.31
C ARG A 211 -6.78 -1.19 -3.28
N ASN A 212 -7.35 -1.09 -2.08
CA ASN A 212 -6.76 -0.28 -1.01
C ASN A 212 -5.38 -0.80 -0.59
N GLN A 213 -5.21 -2.12 -0.55
CA GLN A 213 -3.91 -2.74 -0.27
C GLN A 213 -2.87 -2.42 -1.36
N LEU A 214 -3.27 -2.41 -2.64
CA LEU A 214 -2.42 -1.99 -3.75
C LEU A 214 -2.05 -0.50 -3.67
N ILE A 215 -3.00 0.37 -3.33
CA ILE A 215 -2.75 1.81 -3.09
C ILE A 215 -1.72 2.01 -1.97
N VAL A 216 -1.88 1.32 -0.85
CA VAL A 216 -0.93 1.38 0.27
C VAL A 216 0.45 0.90 -0.15
N PHE A 217 0.53 -0.16 -0.93
CA PHE A 217 1.80 -0.65 -1.49
C PHE A 217 2.46 0.42 -2.37
N CYS A 218 1.73 1.08 -3.26
CA CYS A 218 2.25 2.16 -4.09
C CYS A 218 2.78 3.34 -3.24
N ARG A 219 2.08 3.70 -2.18
CA ARG A 219 2.53 4.73 -1.23
C ARG A 219 3.81 4.31 -0.53
N PHE A 220 3.86 3.06 -0.04
CA PHE A 220 5.00 2.49 0.66
C PHE A 220 6.26 2.50 -0.20
N ILE A 221 6.23 1.93 -1.40
CA ILE A 221 7.41 1.85 -2.27
C ILE A 221 7.88 3.22 -2.75
N ARG A 222 6.95 4.16 -2.97
CA ARG A 222 7.29 5.54 -3.37
C ARG A 222 8.01 6.32 -2.25
N LYS A 223 7.70 6.03 -0.99
CA LYS A 223 8.29 6.69 0.18
C LYS A 223 9.51 5.97 0.74
N SER A 224 9.70 4.71 0.38
CA SER A 224 10.87 3.92 0.80
C SER A 224 12.08 4.23 -0.10
N ALA A 225 13.18 4.64 0.49
CA ALA A 225 14.38 5.06 -0.25
C ALA A 225 14.87 3.97 -1.22
N GLY A 226 15.08 4.33 -2.48
CA GLY A 226 15.61 3.45 -3.53
C GLY A 226 14.66 2.36 -4.03
N MET A 227 13.51 2.12 -3.38
CA MET A 227 12.64 0.99 -3.72
C MET A 227 11.89 1.22 -5.03
N LEU A 228 11.30 2.39 -5.23
CA LEU A 228 10.62 2.73 -6.47
C LEU A 228 11.60 2.79 -7.68
N PRO A 229 12.74 3.46 -7.62
CA PRO A 229 13.74 3.40 -8.70
C PRO A 229 14.19 1.97 -9.04
N ALA A 230 14.36 1.09 -8.06
CA ALA A 230 14.72 -0.30 -8.31
C ALA A 230 13.61 -1.06 -9.06
N LEU A 231 12.33 -0.83 -8.71
CA LEU A 231 11.18 -1.41 -9.39
C LEU A 231 11.06 -0.90 -10.84
N GLN A 232 11.17 0.41 -11.05
CA GLN A 232 11.11 1.04 -12.37
C GLN A 232 12.22 0.54 -13.31
N ALA A 233 13.43 0.40 -12.79
CA ALA A 233 14.57 -0.14 -13.51
C ALA A 233 14.52 -1.67 -13.68
N LYS A 234 13.55 -2.36 -13.09
CA LYS A 234 13.47 -3.83 -13.04
C LYS A 234 14.74 -4.46 -12.45
N ASN A 235 15.39 -3.73 -11.54
CA ASN A 235 16.51 -4.25 -10.75
C ASN A 235 15.98 -5.11 -9.59
N TRP A 236 15.63 -6.36 -9.94
CA TRP A 236 14.94 -7.26 -9.01
C TRP A 236 15.76 -7.61 -7.79
N ALA A 237 17.09 -7.70 -7.90
CA ALA A 237 17.96 -7.96 -6.76
C ALA A 237 17.94 -6.79 -5.75
N SER A 238 18.09 -5.56 -6.25
CA SER A 238 17.99 -4.36 -5.39
C SER A 238 16.61 -4.20 -4.79
N PHE A 239 15.54 -4.41 -5.58
CA PHE A 239 14.16 -4.35 -5.09
C PHE A 239 13.91 -5.40 -3.99
N ALA A 240 14.25 -6.67 -4.25
CA ALA A 240 14.08 -7.76 -3.30
C ALA A 240 14.86 -7.53 -1.99
N ARG A 241 16.09 -7.02 -2.08
CA ARG A 241 16.88 -6.66 -0.89
C ARG A 241 16.23 -5.57 -0.06
N LEU A 242 15.69 -4.54 -0.70
CA LEU A 242 15.04 -3.41 -0.02
C LEU A 242 13.69 -3.82 0.58
N TYR A 243 12.95 -4.71 -0.09
CA TYR A 243 11.61 -5.11 0.29
C TYR A 243 11.59 -6.27 1.30
N ASN A 244 12.34 -7.33 1.02
CA ASN A 244 12.37 -8.57 1.81
C ASN A 244 13.56 -8.66 2.78
N GLY A 245 14.47 -7.67 2.77
CA GLY A 245 15.67 -7.66 3.62
C GLY A 245 16.83 -8.46 3.05
N SER A 246 17.91 -8.58 3.83
CA SER A 246 19.18 -9.22 3.40
C SER A 246 19.04 -10.70 3.05
N GLY A 247 18.08 -11.42 3.63
CA GLY A 247 17.83 -12.85 3.37
C GLY A 247 17.11 -13.14 2.04
N TYR A 248 16.85 -12.14 1.18
CA TYR A 248 16.11 -12.32 -0.07
C TYR A 248 16.73 -13.36 -1.02
N ALA A 249 18.06 -13.47 -1.02
CA ALA A 249 18.80 -14.37 -1.91
C ALA A 249 18.60 -15.86 -1.55
N GLU A 250 18.47 -16.19 -0.27
CA GLU A 250 18.21 -17.55 0.22
C GLU A 250 16.86 -18.07 -0.32
N ASN A 251 15.87 -17.18 -0.42
CA ASN A 251 14.54 -17.49 -0.95
C ASN A 251 14.43 -17.22 -2.47
N GLN A 252 15.50 -16.79 -3.14
CA GLN A 252 15.57 -16.47 -4.57
C GLN A 252 14.47 -15.48 -5.02
N TYR A 253 14.16 -14.48 -4.19
CA TYR A 253 13.10 -13.51 -4.49
C TYR A 253 13.33 -12.75 -5.79
N ASP A 254 14.57 -12.38 -6.08
CA ASP A 254 15.00 -11.74 -7.33
C ASP A 254 14.67 -12.56 -8.57
N LYS A 255 14.96 -13.87 -8.54
CA LYS A 255 14.64 -14.79 -9.64
C LYS A 255 13.13 -15.01 -9.79
N LYS A 256 12.42 -15.15 -8.67
CA LYS A 256 10.95 -15.28 -8.67
C LYS A 256 10.28 -14.06 -9.28
N LEU A 257 10.73 -12.85 -8.89
CA LEU A 257 10.23 -11.58 -9.44
C LEU A 257 10.49 -11.47 -10.93
N LEU A 258 11.72 -11.77 -11.38
CA LEU A 258 12.08 -11.76 -12.81
C LEU A 258 11.20 -12.70 -13.62
N ASN A 259 11.00 -13.93 -13.14
CA ASN A 259 10.21 -14.93 -13.85
C ASN A 259 8.72 -14.53 -13.90
N ALA A 260 8.17 -14.04 -12.79
CA ALA A 260 6.81 -13.54 -12.75
C ALA A 260 6.63 -12.33 -13.67
N TYR A 261 7.56 -11.37 -13.67
CA TYR A 261 7.53 -10.22 -14.57
C TYR A 261 7.50 -10.65 -16.03
N ARG A 262 8.39 -11.56 -16.47
CA ARG A 262 8.42 -12.07 -17.84
C ARG A 262 7.09 -12.68 -18.26
N THR A 263 6.44 -13.42 -17.36
CA THR A 263 5.12 -14.01 -17.61
C THR A 263 4.03 -12.95 -17.86
N PHE A 264 4.07 -11.83 -17.14
CA PHE A 264 3.09 -10.76 -17.28
C PHE A 264 3.41 -9.75 -18.39
N ALA A 265 4.68 -9.57 -18.71
CA ALA A 265 5.13 -8.67 -19.77
C ALA A 265 4.93 -9.25 -21.18
N ALA A 266 4.79 -10.58 -21.30
CA ALA A 266 4.53 -11.29 -22.57
C ALA A 266 3.05 -11.33 -22.96
N LYS A 267 2.15 -10.84 -22.10
CA LYS A 267 0.69 -10.76 -22.33
C LYS A 267 0.28 -9.35 -22.70
#